data_45a4129429e2a88ecd407126d5816325
#
_entry.id   45a4129429e2a88ecd407126d5816325
#
_cell.length_a   1.000
_cell.length_b   1.000
_cell.length_c   1.000
_cell.angle_alpha   90.00
_cell.angle_beta   90.00
_cell.angle_gamma   90.00
#
_symmetry.space_group_name_H-M   'P 1'
#
loop_
_entity.id
_entity.type
_entity.pdbx_description
1 polymer ?
#
loop_
_entity_poly.entity_id
_entity_poly.type
_entity_poly.pdbx_seq_one_letter_code
_entity_poly.pdbx_strand_id
1 'polypeptide(L)'
;MNKKLFAISLAICGVIVVALMWKGFAVEEARAEVDIQESAASVEEAVSRNAEGPEILEYYDVPLDDELQSFIFGRCERYNLNPAIVIAMIDVESKFKSDAVSDRGAAFGLMQVQPRWHTERIDRLGVYDLLDPYQNVEVGIDYLAELVAKDRGIAWALMAYNGGYSYANAYVSRGELSDYAHKVMDIALNLEWR
;
A
#
# COMPACT_ATOMS: atom_id res chain seq x y z
N MET A 1 34.11 46.55 24.69
CA MET A 1 33.00 45.61 24.36
C MET A 1 33.60 44.26 24.08
N ASN A 2 33.29 43.26 24.90
CA ASN A 2 34.07 42.03 25.05
C ASN A 2 33.79 41.05 23.86
N LYS A 3 34.78 40.83 22.99
CA LYS A 3 34.70 39.96 21.81
C LYS A 3 34.24 38.51 22.15
N LYS A 4 34.46 38.06 23.37
CA LYS A 4 33.99 36.75 23.87
C LYS A 4 32.48 36.70 24.11
N LEU A 5 31.85 37.77 24.56
CA LEU A 5 30.40 37.88 24.74
C LEU A 5 29.65 37.93 23.41
N PHE A 6 30.24 38.54 22.39
CA PHE A 6 29.67 38.61 21.05
C PHE A 6 29.70 37.22 20.34
N ALA A 7 30.79 36.47 20.50
CA ALA A 7 30.91 35.11 19.94
C ALA A 7 29.93 34.12 20.60
N ILE A 8 29.69 34.22 21.91
CA ILE A 8 28.74 33.38 22.64
C ILE A 8 27.29 33.70 22.21
N SER A 9 26.96 34.99 22.00
CA SER A 9 25.64 35.38 21.51
C SER A 9 25.34 34.89 20.11
N LEU A 10 26.31 34.89 19.19
CA LEU A 10 26.15 34.34 17.84
C LEU A 10 25.99 32.80 17.83
N ALA A 11 26.73 32.09 18.69
CA ALA A 11 26.62 30.65 18.82
C ALA A 11 25.24 30.24 19.38
N ILE A 12 24.71 30.93 20.36
CA ILE A 12 23.38 30.70 20.92
C ILE A 12 22.26 30.96 19.90
N CYS A 13 22.37 32.09 19.16
CA CYS A 13 21.44 32.35 18.06
C CYS A 13 21.47 31.29 16.96
N GLY A 14 22.65 30.80 16.58
CA GLY A 14 22.80 29.74 15.59
C GLY A 14 22.12 28.43 16.02
N VAL A 15 22.31 28.01 17.27
CA VAL A 15 21.71 26.82 17.84
C VAL A 15 20.18 26.95 17.92
N ILE A 16 19.67 28.10 18.30
CA ILE A 16 18.21 28.36 18.36
C ILE A 16 17.59 28.35 16.95
N VAL A 17 18.24 28.91 15.97
CA VAL A 17 17.74 28.92 14.57
C VAL A 17 17.73 27.50 14.00
N VAL A 18 18.78 26.73 14.21
CA VAL A 18 18.83 25.31 13.79
C VAL A 18 17.74 24.50 14.49
N ALA A 19 17.55 24.67 15.80
CA ALA A 19 16.50 23.96 16.54
C ALA A 19 15.07 24.36 16.10
N LEU A 20 14.85 25.61 15.72
CA LEU A 20 13.58 26.08 15.19
C LEU A 20 13.32 25.55 13.76
N MET A 21 14.37 25.49 12.94
CA MET A 21 14.28 24.88 11.60
C MET A 21 13.99 23.36 11.69
N TRP A 22 14.62 22.65 12.62
CA TRP A 22 14.35 21.24 12.87
C TRP A 22 12.92 20.98 13.35
N LYS A 23 12.40 21.83 14.24
CA LYS A 23 11.01 21.72 14.69
C LYS A 23 10.02 22.07 13.57
N GLY A 24 10.33 23.06 12.74
CA GLY A 24 9.51 23.40 11.58
C GLY A 24 9.46 22.24 10.57
N PHE A 25 10.60 21.63 10.28
CA PHE A 25 10.70 20.49 9.37
C PHE A 25 9.93 19.26 9.91
N ALA A 26 10.09 18.94 11.19
CA ALA A 26 9.37 17.82 11.82
C ALA A 26 7.84 18.04 11.87
N VAL A 27 7.38 19.28 12.04
CA VAL A 27 5.95 19.61 12.00
C VAL A 27 5.39 19.52 10.58
N GLU A 28 6.16 19.94 9.58
CA GLU A 28 5.76 19.85 8.18
C GLU A 28 5.72 18.39 7.68
N GLU A 29 6.69 17.58 8.08
CA GLU A 29 6.71 16.13 7.80
C GLU A 29 5.53 15.41 8.48
N ALA A 30 5.25 15.70 9.75
CA ALA A 30 4.10 15.15 10.46
C ALA A 30 2.76 15.60 9.84
N ARG A 31 2.68 16.84 9.34
CA ARG A 31 1.48 17.34 8.66
C ARG A 31 1.28 16.65 7.32
N ALA A 32 2.33 16.44 6.55
CA ALA A 32 2.28 15.72 5.29
C ALA A 32 1.85 14.24 5.49
N GLU A 33 2.35 13.57 6.54
CA GLU A 33 1.90 12.22 6.91
C GLU A 33 0.39 12.20 7.24
N VAL A 34 -0.09 13.19 8.01
CA VAL A 34 -1.51 13.31 8.37
C VAL A 34 -2.37 13.56 7.13
N ASP A 35 -1.96 14.47 6.24
CA ASP A 35 -2.71 14.78 5.01
C ASP A 35 -2.82 13.56 4.08
N ILE A 36 -1.74 12.76 3.93
CA ILE A 36 -1.77 11.52 3.16
C ILE A 36 -2.67 10.49 3.84
N GLN A 37 -2.57 10.36 5.15
CA GLN A 37 -3.35 9.39 5.92
C GLN A 37 -4.84 9.73 5.91
N GLU A 38 -5.21 11.00 6.00
CA GLU A 38 -6.58 11.49 5.89
C GLU A 38 -7.15 11.28 4.47
N SER A 39 -6.36 11.55 3.43
CA SER A 39 -6.72 11.28 2.04
C SER A 39 -6.92 9.77 1.81
N ALA A 40 -6.00 8.94 2.28
CA ALA A 40 -6.12 7.48 2.15
C ALA A 40 -7.29 6.92 2.97
N ALA A 41 -7.53 7.43 4.17
CA ALA A 41 -8.66 7.01 5.01
C ALA A 41 -10.01 7.38 4.39
N SER A 42 -10.12 8.54 3.74
CA SER A 42 -11.34 8.94 3.03
C SER A 42 -11.61 8.08 1.81
N VAL A 43 -10.57 7.65 1.09
CA VAL A 43 -10.68 6.66 0.00
C VAL A 43 -11.10 5.30 0.54
N GLU A 44 -10.49 4.84 1.62
CA GLU A 44 -10.80 3.56 2.24
C GLU A 44 -12.25 3.52 2.76
N GLU A 45 -12.73 4.61 3.40
CA GLU A 45 -14.12 4.76 3.82
C GLU A 45 -15.10 4.81 2.63
N ALA A 46 -14.76 5.51 1.55
CA ALA A 46 -15.59 5.57 0.35
C ALA A 46 -15.65 4.20 -0.36
N VAL A 47 -14.50 3.51 -0.45
CA VAL A 47 -14.43 2.14 -0.99
C VAL A 47 -15.16 1.15 -0.07
N SER A 48 -15.06 1.29 1.26
CA SER A 48 -15.80 0.47 2.23
C SER A 48 -17.32 0.66 2.11
N ARG A 49 -17.79 1.89 1.90
CA ARG A 49 -19.23 2.15 1.65
C ARG A 49 -19.75 1.49 0.36
N ASN A 50 -18.90 1.38 -0.66
CA ASN A 50 -19.25 0.66 -1.89
C ASN A 50 -19.20 -0.87 -1.70
N ALA A 51 -18.49 -1.36 -0.69
CA ALA A 51 -18.41 -2.78 -0.35
C ALA A 51 -19.55 -3.26 0.58
N GLU A 52 -20.31 -2.35 1.23
CA GLU A 52 -21.52 -2.67 1.98
C GLU A 52 -22.73 -2.87 1.03
N GLY A 53 -22.63 -3.85 0.13
CA GLY A 53 -23.75 -4.30 -0.69
C GLY A 53 -24.70 -5.21 0.10
N PRO A 54 -25.94 -5.51 -0.42
CA PRO A 54 -26.87 -6.42 0.21
C PRO A 54 -26.25 -7.83 0.35
N GLU A 55 -26.78 -8.63 1.26
CA GLU A 55 -26.39 -10.01 1.61
C GLU A 55 -26.46 -11.03 0.44
N ILE A 56 -26.71 -10.55 -0.78
CA ILE A 56 -26.58 -11.29 -2.02
C ILE A 56 -25.08 -11.20 -2.39
N LEU A 57 -24.43 -12.33 -2.62
CA LEU A 57 -23.04 -12.40 -3.13
C LEU A 57 -22.95 -11.64 -4.46
N GLU A 58 -22.70 -10.35 -4.39
CA GLU A 58 -22.42 -9.51 -5.54
C GLU A 58 -20.91 -9.59 -5.81
N TYR A 59 -20.57 -9.69 -7.09
CA TYR A 59 -19.17 -9.73 -7.54
C TYR A 59 -18.86 -8.47 -8.32
N TYR A 60 -17.61 -8.06 -8.32
CA TYR A 60 -17.18 -6.97 -9.17
C TYR A 60 -17.25 -7.36 -10.65
N ASP A 61 -17.63 -6.41 -11.50
CA ASP A 61 -17.63 -6.59 -12.96
C ASP A 61 -16.20 -6.52 -13.50
N VAL A 62 -15.45 -7.59 -13.27
CA VAL A 62 -14.04 -7.73 -13.66
C VAL A 62 -13.81 -9.13 -14.26
N PRO A 63 -12.74 -9.33 -15.05
CA PRO A 63 -12.46 -10.61 -15.71
C PRO A 63 -11.86 -11.65 -14.76
N LEU A 64 -12.49 -11.85 -13.62
CA LEU A 64 -12.27 -12.95 -12.68
C LEU A 64 -13.59 -13.70 -12.51
N ASP A 65 -13.53 -15.04 -12.41
CA ASP A 65 -14.71 -15.83 -12.10
C ASP A 65 -15.18 -15.63 -10.65
N ASP A 66 -16.45 -16.00 -10.40
CA ASP A 66 -17.08 -15.82 -9.10
C ASP A 66 -16.40 -16.63 -7.99
N GLU A 67 -15.85 -17.79 -8.34
CA GLU A 67 -15.16 -18.66 -7.39
C GLU A 67 -13.85 -18.01 -6.89
N LEU A 68 -13.09 -17.43 -7.79
CA LEU A 68 -11.85 -16.73 -7.42
C LEU A 68 -12.15 -15.42 -6.67
N GLN A 69 -13.20 -14.68 -7.05
CA GLN A 69 -13.61 -13.50 -6.30
C GLN A 69 -14.08 -13.88 -4.89
N SER A 70 -14.89 -14.94 -4.73
CA SER A 70 -15.28 -15.47 -3.42
C SER A 70 -14.08 -15.85 -2.56
N PHE A 71 -13.06 -16.46 -3.16
CA PHE A 71 -11.82 -16.80 -2.47
C PHE A 71 -11.08 -15.54 -2.00
N ILE A 72 -10.94 -14.53 -2.87
CA ILE A 72 -10.34 -13.24 -2.54
C ILE A 72 -11.11 -12.58 -1.38
N PHE A 73 -12.44 -12.53 -1.44
CA PHE A 73 -13.28 -11.93 -0.41
C PHE A 73 -13.09 -12.63 0.94
N GLY A 74 -13.11 -13.95 0.97
CA GLY A 74 -12.86 -14.70 2.21
C GLY A 74 -11.46 -14.50 2.79
N ARG A 75 -10.45 -14.27 1.92
CA ARG A 75 -9.10 -13.91 2.40
C ARG A 75 -9.04 -12.49 2.92
N CYS A 76 -9.68 -11.56 2.25
CA CYS A 76 -9.78 -10.16 2.70
C CYS A 76 -10.49 -10.06 4.06
N GLU A 77 -11.60 -10.77 4.23
CA GLU A 77 -12.32 -10.83 5.51
C GLU A 77 -11.40 -11.33 6.65
N ARG A 78 -10.67 -12.41 6.42
CA ARG A 78 -9.73 -12.99 7.40
C ARG A 78 -8.69 -11.97 7.90
N TYR A 79 -8.21 -11.11 7.03
CA TYR A 79 -7.17 -10.13 7.32
C TYR A 79 -7.69 -8.70 7.55
N ASN A 80 -9.01 -8.51 7.55
CA ASN A 80 -9.65 -7.20 7.62
C ASN A 80 -9.13 -6.23 6.54
N LEU A 81 -9.03 -6.73 5.31
CA LEU A 81 -8.67 -5.96 4.13
C LEU A 81 -9.90 -5.63 3.31
N ASN A 82 -9.87 -4.50 2.60
CA ASN A 82 -10.92 -4.17 1.64
C ASN A 82 -10.70 -4.95 0.32
N PRO A 83 -11.66 -5.79 -0.12
CA PRO A 83 -11.51 -6.56 -1.35
C PRO A 83 -11.37 -5.69 -2.60
N ALA A 84 -11.98 -4.50 -2.65
CA ALA A 84 -11.83 -3.58 -3.77
C ALA A 84 -10.37 -3.17 -4.00
N ILE A 85 -9.60 -2.96 -2.91
CA ILE A 85 -8.17 -2.66 -3.00
C ILE A 85 -7.41 -3.84 -3.62
N VAL A 86 -7.70 -5.07 -3.21
CA VAL A 86 -7.03 -6.26 -3.76
C VAL A 86 -7.37 -6.47 -5.24
N ILE A 87 -8.65 -6.32 -5.62
CA ILE A 87 -9.09 -6.39 -7.02
C ILE A 87 -8.39 -5.31 -7.87
N ALA A 88 -8.33 -4.08 -7.36
CA ALA A 88 -7.63 -2.99 -8.04
C ALA A 88 -6.12 -3.24 -8.17
N MET A 89 -5.48 -3.84 -7.16
CA MET A 89 -4.08 -4.26 -7.25
C MET A 89 -3.89 -5.28 -8.36
N ILE A 90 -4.75 -6.30 -8.45
CA ILE A 90 -4.70 -7.33 -9.51
C ILE A 90 -4.83 -6.68 -10.90
N ASP A 91 -5.70 -5.69 -11.07
CA ASP A 91 -5.79 -4.93 -12.33
C ASP A 91 -4.48 -4.20 -12.65
N VAL A 92 -3.89 -3.54 -11.66
CA VAL A 92 -2.63 -2.79 -11.88
C VAL A 92 -1.47 -3.72 -12.19
N GLU A 93 -1.34 -4.84 -11.46
CA GLU A 93 -0.20 -5.75 -11.51
C GLU A 93 -0.19 -6.60 -12.78
N SER A 94 -1.32 -7.19 -13.14
CA SER A 94 -1.38 -8.19 -14.22
C SER A 94 -2.43 -7.94 -15.28
N LYS A 95 -3.32 -6.98 -15.10
CA LYS A 95 -4.54 -6.85 -15.89
C LYS A 95 -5.35 -8.15 -15.87
N PHE A 96 -5.49 -8.73 -14.69
CA PHE A 96 -6.20 -9.98 -14.44
C PHE A 96 -5.64 -11.22 -15.15
N LYS A 97 -4.39 -11.18 -15.60
CA LYS A 97 -3.74 -12.32 -16.26
C LYS A 97 -3.06 -13.20 -15.22
N SER A 98 -3.62 -14.39 -14.98
CA SER A 98 -3.04 -15.35 -14.02
C SER A 98 -1.69 -15.92 -14.48
N ASP A 99 -1.45 -15.97 -15.79
CA ASP A 99 -0.22 -16.43 -16.41
C ASP A 99 0.83 -15.30 -16.62
N ALA A 100 0.58 -14.12 -16.09
CA ALA A 100 1.48 -12.99 -16.26
C ALA A 100 2.85 -13.28 -15.64
N VAL A 101 3.89 -13.06 -16.43
CA VAL A 101 5.29 -13.10 -15.98
C VAL A 101 5.95 -11.80 -16.41
N SER A 102 6.62 -11.13 -15.47
CA SER A 102 7.32 -9.86 -15.80
C SER A 102 8.42 -10.09 -16.84
N ASP A 103 8.76 -9.04 -17.58
CA ASP A 103 9.74 -9.08 -18.69
C ASP A 103 11.10 -9.71 -18.33
N ARG A 104 11.44 -9.74 -17.03
CA ARG A 104 12.66 -10.33 -16.52
C ARG A 104 12.45 -11.69 -15.83
N GLY A 105 11.24 -12.25 -15.90
CA GLY A 105 10.91 -13.51 -15.24
C GLY A 105 11.02 -13.47 -13.71
N ALA A 106 10.83 -12.31 -13.09
CA ALA A 106 11.06 -12.13 -11.67
C ALA A 106 9.77 -12.05 -10.84
N ALA A 107 8.63 -11.72 -11.46
CA ALA A 107 7.33 -11.60 -10.80
C ALA A 107 6.28 -12.42 -11.56
N PHE A 108 5.35 -13.03 -10.84
CA PHE A 108 4.44 -14.04 -11.37
C PHE A 108 2.99 -13.77 -10.96
N GLY A 109 2.06 -14.09 -11.87
CA GLY A 109 0.64 -14.23 -11.64
C GLY A 109 -0.10 -12.92 -11.38
N LEU A 110 -1.31 -13.06 -10.85
CA LEU A 110 -2.28 -11.97 -10.67
C LEU A 110 -1.74 -10.78 -9.88
N MET A 111 -1.03 -11.04 -8.79
CA MET A 111 -0.48 -10.01 -7.90
C MET A 111 1.03 -9.81 -8.05
N GLN A 112 1.62 -10.29 -9.15
CA GLN A 112 3.03 -10.13 -9.52
C GLN A 112 4.00 -10.43 -8.36
N VAL A 113 3.77 -11.58 -7.71
CA VAL A 113 4.59 -12.04 -6.58
C VAL A 113 6.01 -12.35 -7.04
N GLN A 114 7.01 -11.81 -6.35
CA GLN A 114 8.43 -12.08 -6.58
C GLN A 114 8.97 -13.10 -5.57
N PRO A 115 9.14 -14.39 -5.94
CA PRO A 115 9.45 -15.46 -4.99
C PRO A 115 10.71 -15.21 -4.15
N ARG A 116 11.73 -14.54 -4.70
CA ARG A 116 12.97 -14.20 -3.99
C ARG A 116 12.76 -13.39 -2.70
N TRP A 117 11.66 -12.65 -2.59
CA TRP A 117 11.32 -11.83 -1.42
C TRP A 117 10.32 -12.50 -0.50
N HIS A 118 9.74 -13.62 -0.92
CA HIS A 118 8.63 -14.26 -0.24
C HIS A 118 8.86 -15.75 0.05
N THR A 119 10.12 -16.23 0.04
CA THR A 119 10.45 -17.64 0.24
C THR A 119 9.81 -18.21 1.50
N GLU A 120 10.03 -17.57 2.66
CA GLU A 120 9.47 -18.01 3.94
C GLU A 120 7.94 -17.97 3.97
N ARG A 121 7.33 -16.98 3.29
CA ARG A 121 5.87 -16.85 3.16
C ARG A 121 5.31 -17.98 2.28
N ILE A 122 5.92 -18.22 1.14
CA ILE A 122 5.58 -19.28 0.20
C ILE A 122 5.62 -20.65 0.90
N ASP A 123 6.70 -20.94 1.60
CA ASP A 123 6.88 -22.18 2.36
C ASP A 123 5.82 -22.32 3.48
N ARG A 124 5.59 -21.26 4.25
CA ARG A 124 4.59 -21.25 5.34
C ARG A 124 3.16 -21.45 4.84
N LEU A 125 2.83 -20.90 3.68
CA LEU A 125 1.50 -21.03 3.07
C LEU A 125 1.34 -22.33 2.27
N GLY A 126 2.41 -23.10 2.08
CA GLY A 126 2.39 -24.34 1.30
C GLY A 126 2.17 -24.11 -0.19
N VAL A 127 2.59 -22.96 -0.70
CA VAL A 127 2.48 -22.58 -2.11
C VAL A 127 3.59 -23.21 -2.92
N TYR A 128 3.27 -23.74 -4.08
CA TYR A 128 4.24 -24.40 -4.98
C TYR A 128 4.15 -23.90 -6.44
N ASP A 129 3.06 -23.21 -6.81
CA ASP A 129 2.88 -22.65 -8.14
C ASP A 129 2.33 -21.22 -8.04
N LEU A 130 3.14 -20.24 -8.42
CA LEU A 130 2.74 -18.82 -8.43
C LEU A 130 1.99 -18.40 -9.71
N LEU A 131 1.78 -19.30 -10.67
CA LEU A 131 0.87 -19.09 -11.80
C LEU A 131 -0.53 -19.66 -11.53
N ASP A 132 -0.68 -20.49 -10.48
CA ASP A 132 -2.00 -20.81 -9.95
C ASP A 132 -2.64 -19.57 -9.33
N PRO A 133 -3.82 -19.12 -9.80
CA PRO A 133 -4.41 -17.86 -9.35
C PRO A 133 -4.74 -17.84 -7.85
N TYR A 134 -5.17 -18.95 -7.28
CA TYR A 134 -5.50 -19.06 -5.86
C TYR A 134 -4.25 -18.97 -4.98
N GLN A 135 -3.20 -19.69 -5.35
CA GLN A 135 -1.94 -19.66 -4.63
C GLN A 135 -1.25 -18.29 -4.74
N ASN A 136 -1.36 -17.64 -5.89
CA ASN A 136 -0.80 -16.32 -6.12
C ASN A 136 -1.45 -15.26 -5.24
N VAL A 137 -2.80 -15.19 -5.25
CA VAL A 137 -3.52 -14.20 -4.42
C VAL A 137 -3.38 -14.50 -2.93
N GLU A 138 -3.23 -15.77 -2.52
CA GLU A 138 -2.93 -16.12 -1.13
C GLU A 138 -1.64 -15.45 -0.64
N VAL A 139 -0.56 -15.53 -1.43
CA VAL A 139 0.73 -14.93 -1.09
C VAL A 139 0.66 -13.42 -1.13
N GLY A 140 0.03 -12.85 -2.15
CA GLY A 140 -0.09 -11.40 -2.33
C GLY A 140 -0.92 -10.74 -1.24
N ILE A 141 -2.05 -11.34 -0.88
CA ILE A 141 -2.93 -10.85 0.20
C ILE A 141 -2.26 -10.97 1.56
N ASP A 142 -1.59 -12.08 1.86
CA ASP A 142 -0.84 -12.26 3.11
C ASP A 142 0.28 -11.21 3.25
N TYR A 143 0.95 -10.87 2.14
CA TYR A 143 1.96 -9.79 2.18
C TYR A 143 1.32 -8.41 2.38
N LEU A 144 0.24 -8.10 1.68
CA LEU A 144 -0.48 -6.84 1.89
C LEU A 144 -0.96 -6.71 3.34
N ALA A 145 -1.51 -7.78 3.92
CA ALA A 145 -1.94 -7.81 5.31
C ALA A 145 -0.79 -7.50 6.29
N GLU A 146 0.41 -8.07 6.05
CA GLU A 146 1.60 -7.73 6.83
C GLU A 146 1.94 -6.24 6.75
N LEU A 147 1.83 -5.64 5.57
CA LEU A 147 2.12 -4.22 5.36
C LEU A 147 1.09 -3.33 6.06
N VAL A 148 -0.20 -3.66 5.95
CA VAL A 148 -1.28 -2.94 6.63
C VAL A 148 -1.15 -3.03 8.14
N ALA A 149 -0.72 -4.19 8.68
CA ALA A 149 -0.47 -4.37 10.10
C ALA A 149 0.67 -3.49 10.67
N LYS A 150 1.43 -2.79 9.83
CA LYS A 150 2.40 -1.77 10.29
C LYS A 150 1.74 -0.48 10.76
N ASP A 151 0.42 -0.35 10.59
CA ASP A 151 -0.40 0.79 11.03
C ASP A 151 0.08 2.15 10.50
N ARG A 152 0.47 2.16 9.22
CA ARG A 152 0.94 3.36 8.51
C ARG A 152 -0.03 3.83 7.41
N GLY A 153 -1.24 3.30 7.40
CA GLY A 153 -2.28 3.56 6.41
C GLY A 153 -2.10 2.80 5.10
N ILE A 154 -3.21 2.67 4.38
CA ILE A 154 -3.29 1.87 3.15
C ILE A 154 -2.38 2.42 2.04
N ALA A 155 -2.25 3.73 1.92
CA ALA A 155 -1.40 4.35 0.90
C ALA A 155 0.07 3.96 1.08
N TRP A 156 0.57 3.97 2.33
CA TRP A 156 1.92 3.49 2.62
C TRP A 156 2.08 2.00 2.30
N ALA A 157 1.10 1.18 2.67
CA ALA A 157 1.12 -0.26 2.40
C ALA A 157 1.18 -0.55 0.89
N LEU A 158 0.41 0.15 0.07
CA LEU A 158 0.45 0.05 -1.38
C LEU A 158 1.81 0.45 -1.96
N MET A 159 2.37 1.56 -1.50
CA MET A 159 3.71 2.00 -1.92
C MET A 159 4.79 1.00 -1.49
N ALA A 160 4.68 0.44 -0.29
CA ALA A 160 5.62 -0.55 0.22
C ALA A 160 5.50 -1.89 -0.51
N TYR A 161 4.30 -2.29 -0.92
CA TYR A 161 4.08 -3.46 -1.75
C TYR A 161 4.82 -3.35 -3.08
N ASN A 162 4.65 -2.22 -3.76
CA ASN A 162 5.23 -1.97 -5.08
C ASN A 162 6.75 -1.75 -5.07
N GLY A 163 7.27 -0.97 -4.10
CA GLY A 163 8.67 -0.52 -4.12
C GLY A 163 9.46 -0.80 -2.85
N GLY A 164 8.86 -1.43 -1.85
CA GLY A 164 9.47 -1.71 -0.55
C GLY A 164 9.42 -0.52 0.41
N TYR A 165 9.84 -0.77 1.67
CA TYR A 165 9.71 0.18 2.78
C TYR A 165 10.43 1.51 2.54
N SER A 166 11.66 1.47 2.02
CA SER A 166 12.43 2.69 1.75
C SER A 166 11.78 3.57 0.69
N TYR A 167 11.20 2.95 -0.33
CA TYR A 167 10.43 3.64 -1.37
C TYR A 167 9.20 4.33 -0.79
N ALA A 168 8.37 3.61 -0.03
CA ALA A 168 7.20 4.16 0.63
C ALA A 168 7.55 5.33 1.56
N ASN A 169 8.59 5.17 2.40
CA ASN A 169 9.05 6.22 3.30
C ASN A 169 9.54 7.47 2.56
N ALA A 170 10.21 7.30 1.42
CA ALA A 170 10.67 8.44 0.62
C ALA A 170 9.51 9.24 0.01
N TYR A 171 8.41 8.60 -0.36
CA TYR A 171 7.20 9.31 -0.82
C TYR A 171 6.52 10.04 0.33
N VAL A 172 6.29 9.37 1.46
CA VAL A 172 5.67 9.98 2.64
C VAL A 172 6.45 11.19 3.13
N SER A 173 7.79 11.12 3.18
CA SER A 173 8.61 12.25 3.63
C SER A 173 8.51 13.50 2.73
N ARG A 174 8.00 13.35 1.50
CA ARG A 174 7.72 14.46 0.58
C ARG A 174 6.25 14.88 0.57
N GLY A 175 5.38 14.20 1.34
CA GLY A 175 3.95 14.43 1.28
C GLY A 175 3.33 13.97 -0.05
N GLU A 176 3.89 12.95 -0.68
CA GLU A 176 3.51 12.48 -2.01
C GLU A 176 2.99 11.03 -1.97
N LEU A 177 2.10 10.70 -2.89
CA LEU A 177 1.73 9.33 -3.24
C LEU A 177 2.45 8.92 -4.52
N SER A 178 2.79 7.63 -4.63
CA SER A 178 3.31 7.10 -5.89
C SER A 178 2.18 6.92 -6.92
N ASP A 179 2.53 6.95 -8.21
CA ASP A 179 1.58 6.67 -9.29
C ASP A 179 0.88 5.32 -9.13
N TYR A 180 1.58 4.34 -8.56
CA TYR A 180 1.01 3.03 -8.23
C TYR A 180 -0.12 3.14 -7.21
N ALA A 181 0.14 3.80 -6.08
CA ALA A 181 -0.85 3.96 -5.03
C ALA A 181 -2.06 4.77 -5.51
N HIS A 182 -1.84 5.88 -6.23
CA HIS A 182 -2.91 6.65 -6.86
C HIS A 182 -3.78 5.79 -7.76
N LYS A 183 -3.16 5.02 -8.66
CA LYS A 183 -3.87 4.20 -9.62
C LYS A 183 -4.70 3.09 -8.97
N VAL A 184 -4.13 2.41 -7.95
CA VAL A 184 -4.87 1.37 -7.22
C VAL A 184 -6.08 1.98 -6.51
N MET A 185 -5.91 3.08 -5.79
CA MET A 185 -7.01 3.74 -5.07
C MET A 185 -8.10 4.25 -6.02
N ASP A 186 -7.71 4.85 -7.14
CA ASP A 186 -8.63 5.35 -8.15
C ASP A 186 -9.47 4.22 -8.76
N ILE A 187 -8.85 3.09 -9.13
CA ILE A 187 -9.56 1.92 -9.62
C ILE A 187 -10.51 1.38 -8.54
N ALA A 188 -10.04 1.23 -7.30
CA ALA A 188 -10.85 0.68 -6.22
C ALA A 188 -12.11 1.50 -5.93
N LEU A 189 -12.05 2.83 -6.08
CA LEU A 189 -13.20 3.73 -5.94
C LEU A 189 -14.23 3.60 -7.07
N ASN A 190 -13.81 3.16 -8.25
CA ASN A 190 -14.64 3.12 -9.46
C ASN A 190 -15.00 1.68 -9.88
N LEU A 191 -14.76 0.68 -9.02
CA LEU A 191 -15.21 -0.69 -9.28
C LEU A 191 -16.73 -0.78 -9.27
N GLU A 192 -17.29 -1.44 -10.27
CA GLU A 192 -18.74 -1.67 -10.40
C GLU A 192 -19.07 -3.11 -9.99
N TRP A 193 -20.25 -3.29 -9.39
CA TRP A 193 -20.81 -4.60 -9.05
C TRP A 193 -21.61 -5.18 -10.21
N ARG A 194 -21.69 -6.49 -10.34
CA ARG A 194 -22.54 -7.20 -11.31
C ARG A 194 -23.41 -8.24 -10.66
#